data_e27362105663554a03edb072cab80ce6
#
_entry.id   e27362105663554a03edb072cab80ce6
#
_cell.length_a   1.000
_cell.length_b   1.000
_cell.length_c   1.000
_cell.angle_alpha   90.00
_cell.angle_beta   90.00
_cell.angle_gamma   90.00
#
_symmetry.space_group_name_H-M   'P 1'
#
loop_
_entity.id
_entity.type
_entity.pdbx_description
1 polymer ?
#
loop_
_entity_poly.entity_id
_entity_poly.type
_entity_poly.pdbx_seq_one_letter_code
_entity_poly.pdbx_strand_id
1 'polypeptide(L)'
;MRAALEKVASSEGFSSAGRLPHFLRHLVEAALAGQTDRLKESVLGIEFFGRDASFDPRVDSVVRVEARRLRARLDEYYEGPGRGDAVRILLPKGVYVPEFVYSGAAAPAANAADAALAPMPCGWKLAGVVALLTAIGVALGWWQSQSMRRLREAPVATIVVLPFENVGGDPENEYFSDGLTEEIITRLARTPGLRVVARSLTAAYRGKPPSLDEVAAELRASMIVEGSIRRQGQRLRVTARLVGVRDGGTLWAESYERAAADVFAIQDGIAQSVAAALRIRTGAAGTASPAVPRPASLEAYHLYLRGRQQANMNTAESMVRVVRCFEDSLRLDPDYAPALASLSTSLTIAGYYGLIPPAQAWTRARQAAMRAVEMDPLLAEARASLGLGLAWQDWNWTAAEAAFRKAIEADPRSATARGLYAVAVLVPELRLKEAQSEYRTALELDPLPLFLNFTYAFFLLVDGRPGEAVSQYERVLELEGLHPDVYWDYGMALAYAGRRDEARRAFRTSRQRRGAKDLNPQGLEAFLCGDAESARRQAPDIAAAAAQGRMEAVDAARFFAALGDKEQALHWLEVSVERREPEAVWIKADPRLASLRGLPRHDALVRRIGLTPSRR
;
A
#
# COMPACT_ATOMS: atom_id res chain seq x y z
N MET A 1 8.07 26.48 -31.09
CA MET A 1 8.81 25.39 -30.45
C MET A 1 10.29 25.40 -30.83
N ARG A 2 10.72 25.28 -32.13
CA ARG A 2 12.13 25.29 -32.50
C ARG A 2 12.87 26.58 -32.09
N ALA A 3 12.24 27.75 -32.16
CA ALA A 3 12.84 29.01 -31.70
C ALA A 3 13.05 29.02 -30.17
N ALA A 4 12.13 28.42 -29.40
CA ALA A 4 12.27 28.26 -27.95
C ALA A 4 13.39 27.26 -27.60
N LEU A 5 13.51 26.17 -28.36
CA LEU A 5 14.62 25.21 -28.25
C LEU A 5 15.97 25.90 -28.41
N GLU A 6 16.16 26.65 -29.51
CA GLU A 6 17.43 27.33 -29.79
C GLU A 6 17.74 28.41 -28.72
N LYS A 7 16.74 29.12 -28.25
CA LYS A 7 16.89 30.10 -27.16
C LYS A 7 17.40 29.44 -25.87
N VAL A 8 16.83 28.30 -25.50
CA VAL A 8 17.26 27.54 -24.29
C VAL A 8 18.67 26.98 -24.52
N ALA A 9 18.91 26.29 -25.66
CA ALA A 9 20.16 25.60 -25.93
C ALA A 9 21.35 26.55 -26.10
N SER A 10 21.12 27.82 -26.52
CA SER A 10 22.17 28.83 -26.64
C SER A 10 22.37 29.70 -25.40
N SER A 11 21.57 29.54 -24.36
CA SER A 11 21.72 30.30 -23.12
C SER A 11 23.06 29.97 -22.41
N GLU A 12 23.59 30.90 -21.63
CA GLU A 12 24.88 30.79 -20.95
C GLU A 12 24.94 29.54 -20.02
N GLY A 13 23.85 29.24 -19.32
CA GLY A 13 23.75 28.04 -18.47
C GLY A 13 23.73 26.71 -19.21
N PHE A 14 23.26 26.69 -20.48
CA PHE A 14 23.25 25.47 -21.31
C PHE A 14 24.50 25.35 -22.18
N SER A 15 25.04 26.44 -22.74
CA SER A 15 26.21 26.42 -23.63
C SER A 15 27.46 25.82 -22.98
N SER A 16 27.60 26.01 -21.67
CA SER A 16 28.69 25.44 -20.84
C SER A 16 28.42 24.01 -20.32
N ALA A 17 27.23 23.45 -20.55
CA ALA A 17 26.80 22.20 -19.95
C ALA A 17 27.12 20.91 -20.74
N GLY A 18 28.19 20.89 -21.53
CA GLY A 18 28.70 19.73 -22.25
C GLY A 18 27.70 19.12 -23.23
N ARG A 19 27.20 17.91 -22.99
CA ARG A 19 26.29 17.19 -23.90
C ARG A 19 24.82 17.59 -23.79
N LEU A 20 24.42 18.33 -22.76
CA LEU A 20 23.02 18.63 -22.48
C LEU A 20 22.29 19.42 -23.57
N PRO A 21 22.91 20.44 -24.26
CA PRO A 21 22.25 21.11 -25.36
C PRO A 21 21.92 20.18 -26.52
N HIS A 22 22.83 19.26 -26.84
CA HIS A 22 22.63 18.27 -27.89
C HIS A 22 21.54 17.26 -27.51
N PHE A 23 21.53 16.84 -26.25
CA PHE A 23 20.50 15.93 -25.74
C PHE A 23 19.11 16.57 -25.77
N LEU A 24 19.00 17.83 -25.37
CA LEU A 24 17.74 18.58 -25.46
C LEU A 24 17.27 18.71 -26.92
N ARG A 25 18.17 19.05 -27.87
CA ARG A 25 17.81 19.11 -29.28
C ARG A 25 17.31 17.76 -29.81
N HIS A 26 18.02 16.69 -29.51
CA HIS A 26 17.63 15.33 -29.93
C HIS A 26 16.22 14.96 -29.42
N LEU A 27 15.92 15.20 -28.12
CA LEU A 27 14.60 14.91 -27.55
C LEU A 27 13.49 15.75 -28.19
N VAL A 28 13.72 17.05 -28.37
CA VAL A 28 12.71 17.97 -28.92
C VAL A 28 12.48 17.71 -30.40
N GLU A 29 13.52 17.50 -31.18
CA GLU A 29 13.40 17.22 -32.63
C GLU A 29 12.71 15.88 -32.90
N ALA A 30 13.03 14.83 -32.15
CA ALA A 30 12.36 13.53 -32.27
C ALA A 30 10.87 13.65 -31.88
N ALA A 31 10.53 14.41 -30.82
CA ALA A 31 9.16 14.65 -30.43
C ALA A 31 8.37 15.45 -31.47
N LEU A 32 8.98 16.49 -32.05
CA LEU A 32 8.37 17.30 -33.13
C LEU A 32 8.20 16.52 -34.45
N ALA A 33 9.03 15.50 -34.68
CA ALA A 33 8.92 14.59 -35.81
C ALA A 33 7.93 13.44 -35.57
N GLY A 34 7.29 13.35 -34.39
CA GLY A 34 6.37 12.27 -34.01
C GLY A 34 7.08 10.93 -33.75
N GLN A 35 8.40 10.91 -33.61
CA GLN A 35 9.22 9.70 -33.42
C GLN A 35 9.37 9.35 -31.92
N THR A 36 8.25 9.25 -31.18
CA THR A 36 8.27 9.00 -29.73
C THR A 36 8.87 7.64 -29.37
N ASP A 37 8.84 6.65 -30.28
CA ASP A 37 9.47 5.35 -30.07
C ASP A 37 10.99 5.42 -29.92
N ARG A 38 11.63 6.43 -30.52
CA ARG A 38 13.08 6.69 -30.41
C ARG A 38 13.46 7.34 -29.08
N LEU A 39 12.48 7.79 -28.30
CA LEU A 39 12.66 8.41 -26.99
C LEU A 39 12.52 7.41 -25.83
N LYS A 40 12.56 6.11 -26.10
CA LYS A 40 12.66 5.06 -25.07
C LYS A 40 14.08 4.99 -24.52
N GLU A 41 14.22 4.71 -23.23
CA GLU A 41 15.53 4.70 -22.54
C GLU A 41 16.55 3.76 -23.22
N SER A 42 16.12 2.57 -23.64
CA SER A 42 16.96 1.60 -24.35
C SER A 42 17.47 2.12 -25.68
N VAL A 43 16.61 2.84 -26.41
CA VAL A 43 16.96 3.41 -27.73
C VAL A 43 17.91 4.61 -27.58
N LEU A 44 17.60 5.51 -26.62
CA LEU A 44 18.45 6.66 -26.30
C LEU A 44 19.86 6.24 -25.86
N GLY A 45 19.97 5.15 -25.08
CA GLY A 45 21.26 4.61 -24.67
C GLY A 45 22.14 4.21 -25.88
N ILE A 46 21.56 3.58 -26.88
CA ILE A 46 22.27 3.13 -28.09
C ILE A 46 22.47 4.29 -29.07
N GLU A 47 21.38 4.96 -29.48
CA GLU A 47 21.43 5.93 -30.59
C GLU A 47 22.06 7.27 -30.21
N PHE A 48 21.83 7.76 -28.99
CA PHE A 48 22.35 9.06 -28.56
C PHE A 48 23.61 8.95 -27.72
N PHE A 49 23.64 8.00 -26.78
CA PHE A 49 24.81 7.84 -25.88
C PHE A 49 25.87 6.89 -26.41
N GLY A 50 25.66 6.26 -27.59
CA GLY A 50 26.63 5.40 -28.25
C GLY A 50 26.97 4.12 -27.52
N ARG A 51 26.01 3.58 -26.76
CA ARG A 51 26.15 2.27 -26.12
C ARG A 51 26.00 1.15 -27.13
N ASP A 52 26.55 -0.02 -26.84
CA ASP A 52 26.40 -1.19 -27.71
C ASP A 52 24.97 -1.76 -27.70
N ALA A 53 24.70 -2.70 -28.61
CA ALA A 53 23.37 -3.31 -28.74
C ALA A 53 22.91 -4.13 -27.51
N SER A 54 23.81 -4.41 -26.57
CA SER A 54 23.51 -5.11 -25.30
C SER A 54 23.14 -4.16 -24.16
N PHE A 55 22.98 -2.86 -24.44
CA PHE A 55 22.66 -1.84 -23.42
C PHE A 55 21.40 -2.19 -22.64
N ASP A 56 21.57 -2.43 -21.34
CA ASP A 56 20.47 -2.64 -20.41
C ASP A 56 20.32 -1.40 -19.49
N PRO A 57 19.22 -0.65 -19.59
CA PRO A 57 18.96 0.50 -18.73
C PRO A 57 18.94 0.18 -17.22
N ARG A 58 18.78 -1.09 -16.82
CA ARG A 58 18.81 -1.50 -15.41
C ARG A 58 20.23 -1.51 -14.86
N VAL A 59 21.21 -1.78 -15.71
CA VAL A 59 22.64 -1.88 -15.36
C VAL A 59 23.37 -0.55 -15.58
N ASP A 60 23.13 0.12 -16.72
CA ASP A 60 23.75 1.42 -17.03
C ASP A 60 22.68 2.53 -16.99
N SER A 61 22.81 3.42 -16.03
CA SER A 61 21.86 4.51 -15.77
C SER A 61 22.17 5.81 -16.50
N VAL A 62 23.06 5.80 -17.52
CA VAL A 62 23.52 7.01 -18.22
C VAL A 62 22.39 7.91 -18.72
N VAL A 63 21.35 7.33 -19.32
CA VAL A 63 20.20 8.08 -19.84
C VAL A 63 19.44 8.78 -18.72
N ARG A 64 19.20 8.07 -17.62
CA ARG A 64 18.49 8.62 -16.43
C ARG A 64 19.27 9.75 -15.76
N VAL A 65 20.58 9.58 -15.65
CA VAL A 65 21.46 10.59 -15.04
C VAL A 65 21.48 11.87 -15.89
N GLU A 66 21.65 11.74 -17.20
CA GLU A 66 21.68 12.91 -18.10
C GLU A 66 20.30 13.57 -18.23
N ALA A 67 19.23 12.80 -18.27
CA ALA A 67 17.87 13.36 -18.23
C ALA A 67 17.55 14.08 -16.92
N ARG A 68 18.07 13.61 -15.77
CA ARG A 68 17.95 14.31 -14.49
C ARG A 68 18.71 15.64 -14.52
N ARG A 69 19.94 15.65 -15.06
CA ARG A 69 20.72 16.87 -15.22
C ARG A 69 20.03 17.86 -16.15
N LEU A 70 19.46 17.37 -17.26
CA LEU A 70 18.71 18.18 -18.20
C LEU A 70 17.49 18.85 -17.54
N ARG A 71 16.72 18.10 -16.76
CA ARG A 71 15.58 18.67 -16.01
C ARG A 71 16.01 19.79 -15.07
N ALA A 72 17.03 19.55 -14.27
CA ALA A 72 17.55 20.55 -13.34
C ALA A 72 18.00 21.84 -14.05
N ARG A 73 18.62 21.70 -15.23
CA ARG A 73 19.04 22.88 -16.04
C ARG A 73 17.88 23.61 -16.69
N LEU A 74 16.83 22.89 -17.10
CA LEU A 74 15.60 23.51 -17.61
C LEU A 74 14.88 24.29 -16.51
N ASP A 75 14.78 23.73 -15.31
CA ASP A 75 14.20 24.39 -14.14
C ASP A 75 14.98 25.67 -13.81
N GLU A 76 16.31 25.61 -13.72
CA GLU A 76 17.18 26.77 -13.46
C GLU A 76 17.04 27.85 -14.53
N TYR A 77 16.94 27.46 -15.81
CA TYR A 77 16.73 28.41 -16.92
C TYR A 77 15.39 29.12 -16.79
N TYR A 78 14.30 28.40 -16.50
CA TYR A 78 12.96 28.99 -16.40
C TYR A 78 12.69 29.71 -15.08
N GLU A 79 13.48 29.48 -14.04
CA GLU A 79 13.50 30.30 -12.81
C GLU A 79 14.29 31.60 -13.00
N GLY A 80 15.25 31.63 -13.94
CA GLY A 80 16.12 32.75 -14.26
C GLY A 80 15.80 33.41 -15.61
N PRO A 81 16.73 33.30 -16.63
CA PRO A 81 16.65 34.04 -17.89
C PRO A 81 15.41 33.75 -18.73
N GLY A 82 14.85 32.52 -18.62
CA GLY A 82 13.68 32.07 -19.36
C GLY A 82 12.34 32.30 -18.67
N ARG A 83 12.29 33.04 -17.55
CA ARG A 83 11.08 33.22 -16.76
C ARG A 83 9.91 33.83 -17.53
N GLY A 84 10.20 34.69 -18.53
CA GLY A 84 9.23 35.35 -19.38
C GLY A 84 8.98 34.69 -20.74
N ASP A 85 9.49 33.47 -20.97
CA ASP A 85 9.36 32.81 -22.26
C ASP A 85 7.92 32.38 -22.55
N ALA A 86 7.47 32.69 -23.78
CA ALA A 86 6.12 32.35 -24.23
C ALA A 86 5.89 30.83 -24.37
N VAL A 87 6.97 30.04 -24.51
CA VAL A 87 6.93 28.58 -24.64
C VAL A 87 7.95 27.99 -23.68
N ARG A 88 7.50 27.16 -22.77
CA ARG A 88 8.37 26.39 -21.86
C ARG A 88 8.47 24.94 -22.31
N ILE A 89 9.68 24.40 -22.32
CA ILE A 89 9.97 23.00 -22.61
C ILE A 89 10.14 22.28 -21.28
N LEU A 90 9.25 21.32 -21.01
CA LEU A 90 9.29 20.49 -19.80
C LEU A 90 9.68 19.07 -20.18
N LEU A 91 10.42 18.39 -19.30
CA LEU A 91 10.73 16.97 -19.43
C LEU A 91 10.19 16.22 -18.21
N PRO A 92 8.99 15.61 -18.26
CA PRO A 92 8.38 14.95 -17.13
C PRO A 92 9.25 13.82 -16.54
N LYS A 93 9.13 13.56 -15.24
CA LYS A 93 9.86 12.47 -14.58
C LYS A 93 9.38 11.11 -15.09
N GLY A 94 10.34 10.24 -15.42
CA GLY A 94 10.04 8.89 -15.92
C GLY A 94 9.70 8.83 -17.41
N VAL A 95 9.63 9.96 -18.10
CA VAL A 95 9.34 10.06 -19.53
C VAL A 95 10.44 10.89 -20.20
N TYR A 96 10.80 10.53 -21.45
CA TYR A 96 11.82 11.23 -22.23
C TYR A 96 11.22 12.03 -23.39
N VAL A 97 9.88 12.09 -23.47
CA VAL A 97 9.14 12.92 -24.43
C VAL A 97 8.95 14.31 -23.82
N PRO A 98 9.49 15.39 -24.42
CA PRO A 98 9.30 16.75 -23.91
C PRO A 98 7.87 17.25 -24.13
N GLU A 99 7.37 17.99 -23.15
CA GLU A 99 6.08 18.68 -23.19
C GLU A 99 6.31 20.18 -23.41
N PHE A 100 5.39 20.84 -24.13
CA PHE A 100 5.45 22.27 -24.45
C PHE A 100 4.28 23.00 -23.78
N VAL A 101 4.60 23.87 -22.82
CA VAL A 101 3.60 24.69 -22.12
C VAL A 101 3.67 26.11 -22.64
N TYR A 102 2.55 26.60 -23.15
CA TYR A 102 2.43 27.98 -23.62
C TYR A 102 2.02 28.87 -22.45
N SER A 103 2.86 29.86 -22.11
CA SER A 103 2.46 30.96 -21.22
C SER A 103 1.52 31.84 -22.03
N GLY A 104 0.24 31.91 -21.66
CA GLY A 104 -0.76 32.68 -22.38
C GLY A 104 -0.29 34.13 -22.62
N ALA A 105 -0.07 34.47 -23.86
CA ALA A 105 0.16 35.84 -24.27
C ALA A 105 -1.08 36.66 -23.93
N ALA A 106 -0.89 37.74 -23.21
CA ALA A 106 -1.91 38.81 -23.12
C ALA A 106 -2.35 39.18 -24.54
N ALA A 107 -3.64 39.17 -24.81
CA ALA A 107 -4.20 39.62 -26.07
C ALA A 107 -3.69 41.03 -26.40
N PRO A 108 -3.38 41.33 -27.69
CA PRO A 108 -2.93 42.66 -28.08
C PRO A 108 -4.03 43.70 -27.76
N ALA A 109 -3.64 44.76 -27.11
CA ALA A 109 -4.50 45.89 -26.82
C ALA A 109 -5.06 46.47 -28.14
N ALA A 110 -6.35 46.32 -28.37
CA ALA A 110 -7.05 47.03 -29.41
C ALA A 110 -7.14 48.50 -29.01
N ASN A 111 -6.75 49.40 -29.92
CA ASN A 111 -6.78 50.83 -29.79
C ASN A 111 -8.15 51.31 -29.28
N ALA A 112 -8.14 51.92 -28.12
CA ALA A 112 -9.26 52.72 -27.63
C ALA A 112 -9.08 54.18 -28.16
N ALA A 113 -9.78 54.51 -29.23
CA ALA A 113 -10.09 55.88 -29.60
C ALA A 113 -11.60 55.98 -29.73
N ASP A 114 -12.15 56.93 -28.99
CA ASP A 114 -13.51 57.47 -29.11
C ASP A 114 -14.71 56.57 -28.73
N ALA A 115 -15.08 56.60 -27.44
CA ALA A 115 -16.45 56.46 -27.04
C ALA A 115 -16.72 57.41 -25.84
N ALA A 116 -17.55 58.42 -26.10
CA ALA A 116 -17.97 59.45 -25.17
C ALA A 116 -18.66 58.87 -23.92
N LEU A 117 -18.35 59.39 -22.76
CA LEU A 117 -18.93 59.11 -21.45
C LEU A 117 -20.43 59.48 -21.40
N ALA A 118 -21.29 58.48 -21.38
CA ALA A 118 -22.66 58.58 -20.94
C ALA A 118 -22.76 58.37 -19.41
N PRO A 119 -23.59 59.10 -18.67
CA PRO A 119 -23.65 58.97 -17.20
C PRO A 119 -24.32 57.67 -16.78
N MET A 120 -23.63 56.91 -15.95
CA MET A 120 -24.09 55.64 -15.39
C MET A 120 -25.13 55.84 -14.28
N PRO A 121 -26.20 55.02 -14.22
CA PRO A 121 -27.19 55.04 -13.16
C PRO A 121 -26.62 54.51 -11.83
N CYS A 122 -27.09 55.07 -10.71
CA CYS A 122 -26.57 54.92 -9.34
C CYS A 122 -26.52 53.46 -8.77
N GLY A 123 -27.13 52.48 -9.46
CA GLY A 123 -27.15 51.05 -9.02
C GLY A 123 -25.83 50.28 -9.20
N TRP A 124 -24.92 50.74 -10.04
CA TRP A 124 -23.67 50.04 -10.34
C TRP A 124 -22.58 50.19 -9.27
N LYS A 125 -22.68 51.20 -8.43
CA LYS A 125 -21.73 51.38 -7.31
C LYS A 125 -21.91 50.30 -6.25
N LEU A 126 -23.15 49.83 -6.02
CA LEU A 126 -23.43 48.71 -5.11
C LEU A 126 -22.97 47.38 -5.70
N ALA A 127 -23.18 47.15 -7.00
CA ALA A 127 -22.74 45.94 -7.69
C ALA A 127 -21.20 45.82 -7.72
N GLY A 128 -20.49 46.95 -7.90
CA GLY A 128 -19.03 46.98 -7.84
C GLY A 128 -18.47 46.68 -6.45
N VAL A 129 -19.13 47.16 -5.39
CA VAL A 129 -18.72 46.87 -4.00
C VAL A 129 -18.99 45.41 -3.66
N VAL A 130 -20.11 44.83 -4.08
CA VAL A 130 -20.42 43.41 -3.87
C VAL A 130 -19.46 42.53 -4.66
N ALA A 131 -19.12 42.88 -5.91
CA ALA A 131 -18.13 42.14 -6.70
C ALA A 131 -16.71 42.22 -6.09
N LEU A 132 -16.34 43.37 -5.52
CA LEU A 132 -15.06 43.54 -4.84
C LEU A 132 -15.00 42.71 -3.53
N LEU A 133 -16.07 42.71 -2.73
CA LEU A 133 -16.16 41.95 -1.49
C LEU A 133 -16.17 40.41 -1.76
N THR A 134 -16.85 39.96 -2.82
CA THR A 134 -16.81 38.57 -3.25
C THR A 134 -15.42 38.16 -3.77
N ALA A 135 -14.76 39.01 -4.56
CA ALA A 135 -13.39 38.77 -5.02
C ALA A 135 -12.39 38.73 -3.85
N ILE A 136 -12.53 39.60 -2.86
CA ILE A 136 -11.72 39.60 -1.63
C ILE A 136 -12.03 38.32 -0.81
N GLY A 137 -13.28 37.90 -0.67
CA GLY A 137 -13.68 36.69 0.02
C GLY A 137 -13.11 35.43 -0.66
N VAL A 138 -13.17 35.35 -1.98
CA VAL A 138 -12.57 34.26 -2.78
C VAL A 138 -11.05 34.28 -2.67
N ALA A 139 -10.42 35.46 -2.75
CA ALA A 139 -8.97 35.59 -2.61
C ALA A 139 -8.48 35.21 -1.19
N LEU A 140 -9.21 35.62 -0.15
CA LEU A 140 -8.92 35.22 1.23
C LEU A 140 -9.15 33.73 1.45
N GLY A 141 -10.23 33.15 0.93
CA GLY A 141 -10.50 31.71 0.97
C GLY A 141 -9.43 30.90 0.22
N TRP A 142 -9.01 31.39 -0.95
CA TRP A 142 -7.93 30.78 -1.73
C TRP A 142 -6.57 30.92 -1.02
N TRP A 143 -6.27 32.08 -0.47
CA TRP A 143 -5.06 32.33 0.32
C TRP A 143 -5.04 31.47 1.60
N GLN A 144 -6.17 31.35 2.29
CA GLN A 144 -6.31 30.50 3.47
C GLN A 144 -6.19 29.00 3.12
N SER A 145 -6.75 28.59 1.97
CA SER A 145 -6.59 27.20 1.47
C SER A 145 -5.15 26.91 1.03
N GLN A 146 -4.47 27.88 0.42
CA GLN A 146 -3.04 27.78 0.06
C GLN A 146 -2.15 27.79 1.32
N SER A 147 -2.48 28.62 2.31
CA SER A 147 -1.74 28.64 3.59
C SER A 147 -1.91 27.33 4.35
N MET A 148 -3.12 26.75 4.35
CA MET A 148 -3.39 25.42 4.90
C MET A 148 -2.71 24.29 4.11
N ARG A 149 -2.57 24.41 2.78
CA ARG A 149 -1.79 23.47 1.96
C ARG A 149 -0.30 23.58 2.26
N ARG A 150 0.25 24.79 2.38
CA ARG A 150 1.66 25.02 2.75
C ARG A 150 2.00 24.55 4.17
N LEU A 151 1.05 24.64 5.11
CA LEU A 151 1.19 24.07 6.45
C LEU A 151 1.13 22.52 6.44
N ARG A 152 0.46 21.93 5.44
CA ARG A 152 0.49 20.46 5.18
C ARG A 152 1.75 20.01 4.43
N GLU A 153 2.42 20.91 3.73
CA GLU A 153 3.66 20.68 2.96
C GLU A 153 4.92 21.15 3.70
N ALA A 154 4.85 21.44 5.00
CA ALA A 154 6.06 21.56 5.80
C ALA A 154 6.89 20.27 5.60
N PRO A 155 8.21 20.36 5.34
CA PRO A 155 9.02 19.19 5.05
C PRO A 155 8.90 18.21 6.21
N VAL A 156 8.12 17.14 5.99
CA VAL A 156 7.89 16.08 6.97
C VAL A 156 9.23 15.42 7.19
N ALA A 157 9.79 15.59 8.40
CA ALA A 157 11.03 14.93 8.73
C ALA A 157 10.83 13.41 8.61
N THR A 158 11.56 12.78 7.69
CA THR A 158 11.50 11.33 7.52
C THR A 158 12.54 10.68 8.44
N ILE A 159 12.07 9.80 9.32
CA ILE A 159 12.89 9.08 10.28
C ILE A 159 12.85 7.58 10.01
N VAL A 160 14.00 6.95 10.09
CA VAL A 160 14.16 5.49 10.06
C VAL A 160 14.46 5.02 11.48
N VAL A 161 13.80 3.97 11.91
CA VAL A 161 14.17 3.25 13.14
C VAL A 161 14.79 1.93 12.69
N LEU A 162 16.08 1.76 12.93
CA LEU A 162 16.76 0.49 12.64
C LEU A 162 16.40 -0.56 13.69
N PRO A 163 16.44 -1.86 13.33
CA PRO A 163 16.29 -2.92 14.31
C PRO A 163 17.29 -2.74 15.47
N PHE A 164 16.78 -2.70 16.68
CA PHE A 164 17.64 -2.59 17.87
C PHE A 164 18.46 -3.88 18.01
N GLU A 165 19.75 -3.75 18.24
CA GLU A 165 20.68 -4.87 18.35
C GLU A 165 20.47 -5.62 19.68
N ASN A 166 20.31 -6.94 19.63
CA ASN A 166 20.27 -7.80 20.80
C ASN A 166 21.69 -8.14 21.24
N VAL A 167 22.21 -7.35 22.20
CA VAL A 167 23.56 -7.54 22.74
C VAL A 167 23.56 -8.66 23.78
N GLY A 168 24.07 -9.81 23.41
CA GLY A 168 24.11 -11.03 24.26
C GLY A 168 23.71 -12.29 23.50
N GLY A 169 23.09 -12.14 22.32
CA GLY A 169 22.83 -13.22 21.36
C GLY A 169 21.82 -14.27 21.83
N ASP A 170 21.10 -14.04 22.92
CA ASP A 170 20.03 -14.93 23.38
C ASP A 170 18.86 -14.87 22.40
N PRO A 171 18.51 -15.97 21.70
CA PRO A 171 17.41 -16.01 20.74
C PRO A 171 16.06 -15.63 21.35
N GLU A 172 15.85 -15.88 22.63
CA GLU A 172 14.62 -15.49 23.33
C GLU A 172 14.46 -13.98 23.48
N ASN A 173 15.53 -13.21 23.37
CA ASN A 173 15.48 -11.75 23.40
C ASN A 173 15.38 -11.11 22.01
N GLU A 174 15.50 -11.88 20.92
CA GLU A 174 15.43 -11.38 19.55
C GLU A 174 14.04 -10.80 19.23
N TYR A 175 12.97 -11.56 19.55
CA TYR A 175 11.60 -11.08 19.35
C TYR A 175 11.27 -9.85 20.22
N PHE A 176 11.91 -9.75 21.40
CA PHE A 176 11.74 -8.60 22.27
C PHE A 176 12.39 -7.33 21.66
N SER A 177 13.58 -7.48 21.10
CA SER A 177 14.27 -6.40 20.37
C SER A 177 13.43 -5.92 19.17
N ASP A 178 12.86 -6.85 18.43
CA ASP A 178 11.96 -6.58 17.33
C ASP A 178 10.69 -5.85 17.76
N GLY A 179 10.08 -6.32 18.83
CA GLY A 179 8.89 -5.72 19.37
C GLY A 179 9.12 -4.31 19.92
N LEU A 180 10.25 -4.08 20.59
CA LEU A 180 10.65 -2.74 21.04
C LEU A 180 10.81 -1.80 19.84
N THR A 181 11.49 -2.24 18.79
CA THR A 181 11.67 -1.48 17.55
C THR A 181 10.33 -1.09 16.95
N GLU A 182 9.42 -2.05 16.82
CA GLU A 182 8.09 -1.83 16.25
C GLU A 182 7.25 -0.86 17.08
N GLU A 183 7.30 -0.99 18.39
CA GLU A 183 6.57 -0.09 19.30
C GLU A 183 7.10 1.35 19.23
N ILE A 184 8.42 1.53 19.14
CA ILE A 184 9.03 2.85 18.92
C ILE A 184 8.57 3.42 17.58
N ILE A 185 8.55 2.63 16.50
CA ILE A 185 8.00 3.02 15.20
C ILE A 185 6.55 3.48 15.33
N THR A 186 5.71 2.68 15.98
CA THR A 186 4.28 2.97 16.19
C THR A 186 4.08 4.27 16.95
N ARG A 187 4.84 4.50 18.02
CA ARG A 187 4.75 5.72 18.84
C ARG A 187 5.22 6.95 18.08
N LEU A 188 6.34 6.86 17.39
CA LEU A 188 6.87 7.94 16.56
C LEU A 188 5.93 8.26 15.38
N ALA A 189 5.29 7.26 14.78
CA ALA A 189 4.34 7.44 13.70
C ALA A 189 3.10 8.27 14.10
N ARG A 190 2.72 8.25 15.39
CA ARG A 190 1.64 9.08 15.93
C ARG A 190 2.05 10.54 16.18
N THR A 191 3.34 10.87 16.02
CA THR A 191 3.84 12.24 16.21
C THR A 191 3.51 13.10 14.99
N PRO A 192 2.74 14.19 15.12
CA PRO A 192 2.41 15.06 14.00
C PRO A 192 3.65 15.65 13.34
N GLY A 193 3.67 15.69 11.99
CA GLY A 193 4.79 16.24 11.22
C GLY A 193 6.01 15.31 11.08
N LEU A 194 5.92 14.06 11.55
CA LEU A 194 6.96 13.05 11.43
C LEU A 194 6.52 11.93 10.47
N ARG A 195 7.34 11.61 9.48
CA ARG A 195 7.20 10.43 8.63
C ARG A 195 8.15 9.35 9.14
N VAL A 196 7.62 8.26 9.66
CA VAL A 196 8.42 7.10 10.08
C VAL A 196 8.41 6.06 8.97
N VAL A 197 9.57 5.53 8.63
CA VAL A 197 9.71 4.45 7.63
C VAL A 197 9.21 3.16 8.25
N ALA A 198 8.47 2.36 7.47
CA ALA A 198 7.92 1.10 7.93
C ALA A 198 9.02 0.11 8.36
N ARG A 199 8.74 -0.67 9.40
CA ARG A 199 9.65 -1.69 9.92
C ARG A 199 10.09 -2.70 8.87
N SER A 200 9.18 -3.09 8.00
CA SER A 200 9.46 -4.05 6.92
C SER A 200 10.67 -3.63 6.06
N LEU A 201 10.80 -2.32 5.76
CA LEU A 201 11.92 -1.79 5.00
C LEU A 201 13.24 -1.78 5.78
N THR A 202 13.19 -1.79 7.10
CA THR A 202 14.39 -1.75 7.96
C THR A 202 14.82 -3.13 8.46
N ALA A 203 13.96 -4.13 8.35
CA ALA A 203 14.22 -5.50 8.82
C ALA A 203 15.45 -6.14 8.12
N ALA A 204 15.71 -5.80 6.86
CA ALA A 204 16.86 -6.28 6.09
C ALA A 204 18.21 -5.81 6.65
N TYR A 205 18.22 -4.74 7.46
CA TYR A 205 19.43 -4.17 8.06
C TYR A 205 19.78 -4.80 9.41
N ARG A 206 19.10 -5.87 9.81
CA ARG A 206 19.40 -6.60 11.05
C ARG A 206 20.82 -7.17 11.01
N GLY A 207 21.65 -6.82 11.99
CA GLY A 207 23.04 -7.26 12.08
C GLY A 207 23.97 -6.72 10.99
N LYS A 208 23.45 -5.88 10.08
CA LYS A 208 24.20 -5.20 9.03
C LYS A 208 23.71 -3.76 8.93
N PRO A 209 24.18 -2.86 9.79
CA PRO A 209 23.75 -1.47 9.75
C PRO A 209 24.08 -0.87 8.38
N PRO A 210 23.10 -0.20 7.72
CA PRO A 210 23.31 0.43 6.42
C PRO A 210 24.24 1.63 6.57
N SER A 211 24.93 2.00 5.50
CA SER A 211 25.62 3.28 5.43
C SER A 211 24.62 4.44 5.43
N LEU A 212 25.04 5.63 5.87
CA LEU A 212 24.18 6.82 5.85
C LEU A 212 23.72 7.16 4.43
N ASP A 213 24.58 6.92 3.42
CA ASP A 213 24.26 7.14 2.02
C ASP A 213 23.18 6.18 1.51
N GLU A 214 23.20 4.91 1.90
CA GLU A 214 22.15 3.94 1.58
C GLU A 214 20.81 4.36 2.21
N VAL A 215 20.80 4.75 3.47
CA VAL A 215 19.59 5.24 4.15
C VAL A 215 19.03 6.49 3.46
N ALA A 216 19.90 7.42 3.06
CA ALA A 216 19.50 8.63 2.35
C ALA A 216 18.93 8.31 0.96
N ALA A 217 19.56 7.40 0.20
CA ALA A 217 19.20 7.08 -1.17
C ALA A 217 17.97 6.18 -1.26
N GLU A 218 17.92 5.10 -0.48
CA GLU A 218 16.88 4.09 -0.57
C GLU A 218 15.63 4.45 0.24
N LEU A 219 15.82 4.90 1.48
CA LEU A 219 14.72 5.18 2.40
C LEU A 219 14.31 6.66 2.45
N ARG A 220 15.06 7.53 1.77
CA ARG A 220 14.85 8.98 1.73
C ARG A 220 14.69 9.58 3.13
N ALA A 221 15.39 9.03 4.10
CA ALA A 221 15.34 9.48 5.47
C ALA A 221 16.30 10.64 5.71
N SER A 222 15.91 11.51 6.61
CA SER A 222 16.74 12.61 7.09
C SER A 222 17.41 12.30 8.43
N MET A 223 16.89 11.29 9.14
CA MET A 223 17.35 10.91 10.47
C MET A 223 17.18 9.41 10.70
N ILE A 224 18.02 8.86 11.56
CA ILE A 224 18.01 7.45 11.98
C ILE A 224 17.88 7.39 13.50
N VAL A 225 16.98 6.54 13.99
CA VAL A 225 17.01 6.04 15.37
C VAL A 225 17.64 4.66 15.34
N GLU A 226 18.66 4.46 16.12
CA GLU A 226 19.32 3.16 16.29
C GLU A 226 19.63 2.92 17.77
N GLY A 227 19.82 1.67 18.13
CA GLY A 227 20.08 1.34 19.52
C GLY A 227 20.39 -0.14 19.75
N SER A 228 20.60 -0.46 21.00
CA SER A 228 20.85 -1.83 21.43
C SER A 228 20.11 -2.15 22.71
N ILE A 229 19.83 -3.45 22.90
CA ILE A 229 19.19 -4.00 24.07
C ILE A 229 20.11 -5.05 24.69
N ARG A 230 20.29 -4.95 26.00
CA ARG A 230 20.95 -5.98 26.80
C ARG A 230 20.05 -6.35 27.98
N ARG A 231 19.69 -7.60 28.09
CA ARG A 231 18.97 -8.15 29.21
C ARG A 231 19.93 -8.94 30.13
N GLN A 232 19.88 -8.67 31.41
CA GLN A 232 20.59 -9.43 32.44
C GLN A 232 19.61 -9.78 33.55
N GLY A 233 19.04 -10.98 33.48
CA GLY A 233 17.98 -11.43 34.40
C GLY A 233 16.77 -10.51 34.34
N GLN A 234 16.44 -9.84 35.45
CA GLN A 234 15.32 -8.90 35.55
C GLN A 234 15.69 -7.45 35.18
N ARG A 235 16.93 -7.17 34.81
CA ARG A 235 17.36 -5.84 34.39
C ARG A 235 17.46 -5.74 32.87
N LEU A 236 17.00 -4.62 32.37
CA LEU A 236 17.05 -4.26 30.94
C LEU A 236 17.84 -2.97 30.79
N ARG A 237 18.89 -3.00 29.96
CA ARG A 237 19.58 -1.81 29.50
C ARG A 237 19.27 -1.60 28.04
N VAL A 238 18.69 -0.44 27.71
CA VAL A 238 18.41 -0.02 26.34
C VAL A 238 19.20 1.24 26.07
N THR A 239 20.05 1.23 25.05
CA THR A 239 20.68 2.44 24.52
C THR A 239 19.98 2.84 23.24
N ALA A 240 19.71 4.13 23.07
CA ALA A 240 19.11 4.66 21.86
C ALA A 240 19.80 5.96 21.48
N ARG A 241 19.95 6.21 20.17
CA ARG A 241 20.50 7.46 19.64
C ARG A 241 19.76 7.88 18.39
N LEU A 242 19.65 9.19 18.18
CA LEU A 242 19.12 9.82 16.98
C LEU A 242 20.29 10.44 16.22
N VAL A 243 20.48 10.04 14.97
CA VAL A 243 21.59 10.47 14.11
C VAL A 243 21.03 11.20 12.89
N GLY A 244 21.62 12.32 12.52
CA GLY A 244 21.33 13.03 11.27
C GLY A 244 22.01 12.34 10.09
N VAL A 245 21.24 12.04 9.02
CA VAL A 245 21.75 11.32 7.84
C VAL A 245 22.73 12.18 7.04
N ARG A 246 22.57 13.52 7.01
CA ARG A 246 23.39 14.43 6.19
C ARG A 246 24.82 14.62 6.70
N ASP A 247 24.98 14.66 8.00
CA ASP A 247 26.24 15.04 8.68
C ASP A 247 26.80 13.94 9.58
N GLY A 248 26.05 12.82 9.76
CA GLY A 248 26.41 11.75 10.68
C GLY A 248 26.41 12.18 12.16
N GLY A 249 25.93 13.41 12.44
CA GLY A 249 25.95 13.97 13.79
C GLY A 249 24.90 13.31 14.70
N THR A 250 25.32 12.95 15.93
CA THR A 250 24.37 12.49 16.94
C THR A 250 23.60 13.68 17.50
N LEU A 251 22.29 13.66 17.30
CA LEU A 251 21.38 14.71 17.74
C LEU A 251 20.87 14.50 19.16
N TRP A 252 20.79 13.24 19.56
CA TRP A 252 20.38 12.80 20.87
C TRP A 252 20.90 11.38 21.12
N ALA A 253 21.31 11.09 22.34
CA ALA A 253 21.67 9.74 22.80
C ALA A 253 21.35 9.60 24.29
N GLU A 254 20.76 8.48 24.67
CA GLU A 254 20.41 8.18 26.05
C GLU A 254 20.49 6.68 26.33
N SER A 255 20.79 6.33 27.58
CA SER A 255 20.81 4.95 28.06
C SER A 255 19.83 4.80 29.20
N TYR A 256 18.92 3.86 29.05
CA TYR A 256 17.91 3.51 30.05
C TYR A 256 18.30 2.21 30.73
N GLU A 257 18.41 2.24 32.06
CA GLU A 257 18.62 1.04 32.85
C GLU A 257 17.45 0.92 33.84
N ARG A 258 16.59 -0.07 33.62
CA ARG A 258 15.35 -0.28 34.36
C ARG A 258 15.10 -1.76 34.62
N ALA A 259 14.14 -2.07 35.51
CA ALA A 259 13.59 -3.41 35.58
C ALA A 259 12.92 -3.76 34.24
N ALA A 260 12.95 -5.03 33.83
CA ALA A 260 12.33 -5.48 32.59
C ALA A 260 10.81 -5.16 32.54
N ALA A 261 10.16 -5.13 33.72
CA ALA A 261 8.76 -4.71 33.86
C ALA A 261 8.52 -3.24 33.43
N ASP A 262 9.53 -2.39 33.47
CA ASP A 262 9.42 -0.97 33.15
C ASP A 262 9.69 -0.66 31.67
N VAL A 263 9.69 -1.67 30.79
CA VAL A 263 10.01 -1.50 29.36
C VAL A 263 9.14 -0.45 28.68
N PHE A 264 7.89 -0.36 29.07
CA PHE A 264 6.95 0.64 28.52
C PHE A 264 7.38 2.09 28.84
N ALA A 265 7.94 2.31 30.04
CA ALA A 265 8.50 3.61 30.40
C ALA A 265 9.75 3.95 29.57
N ILE A 266 10.54 2.95 29.18
CA ILE A 266 11.67 3.11 28.27
C ILE A 266 11.19 3.49 26.86
N GLN A 267 10.18 2.79 26.34
CA GLN A 267 9.59 3.08 25.03
C GLN A 267 9.01 4.50 24.96
N ASP A 268 8.26 4.91 26.00
CA ASP A 268 7.71 6.26 26.10
C ASP A 268 8.84 7.30 26.18
N GLY A 269 9.87 7.04 26.99
CA GLY A 269 11.03 7.92 27.13
C GLY A 269 11.76 8.14 25.80
N ILE A 270 12.06 7.06 25.06
CA ILE A 270 12.71 7.14 23.75
C ILE A 270 11.86 7.95 22.78
N ALA A 271 10.57 7.63 22.64
CA ALA A 271 9.69 8.31 21.70
C ALA A 271 9.52 9.81 22.04
N GLN A 272 9.39 10.15 23.33
CA GLN A 272 9.29 11.53 23.78
C GLN A 272 10.59 12.30 23.56
N SER A 273 11.73 11.71 23.88
CA SER A 273 13.05 12.34 23.69
C SER A 273 13.39 12.57 22.22
N VAL A 274 13.09 11.59 21.36
CA VAL A 274 13.23 11.75 19.90
C VAL A 274 12.31 12.85 19.39
N ALA A 275 11.03 12.84 19.79
CA ALA A 275 10.09 13.91 19.41
C ALA A 275 10.50 15.29 19.92
N ALA A 276 11.07 15.38 21.12
CA ALA A 276 11.60 16.63 21.68
C ALA A 276 12.82 17.13 20.90
N ALA A 277 13.79 16.26 20.60
CA ALA A 277 14.97 16.60 19.80
C ALA A 277 14.58 17.11 18.40
N LEU A 278 13.52 16.55 17.81
CA LEU A 278 12.99 16.97 16.53
C LEU A 278 12.27 18.33 16.58
N ARG A 279 11.52 18.61 17.66
CA ARG A 279 10.81 19.91 17.85
C ARG A 279 11.80 21.08 17.92
N ILE A 280 12.93 20.90 18.56
CA ILE A 280 13.98 21.92 18.65
C ILE A 280 14.47 22.32 17.24
N ARG A 281 14.50 21.37 16.29
CA ARG A 281 14.95 21.64 14.90
C ARG A 281 13.83 22.17 13.98
N THR A 282 12.59 21.76 14.19
CA THR A 282 11.48 22.08 13.26
C THR A 282 10.59 23.23 13.72
N GLY A 283 10.74 23.70 14.96
CA GLY A 283 9.91 24.78 15.54
C GLY A 283 8.43 24.43 15.66
N ALA A 284 8.03 23.18 15.47
CA ALA A 284 6.64 22.77 15.50
C ALA A 284 6.13 22.58 16.95
N ALA A 285 5.10 23.34 17.33
CA ALA A 285 4.34 23.09 18.56
C ALA A 285 3.43 21.87 18.35
N GLY A 286 3.78 20.73 18.96
CA GLY A 286 2.98 19.52 18.87
C GLY A 286 2.42 19.09 20.23
N THR A 287 1.15 18.68 20.25
CA THR A 287 0.49 18.05 21.39
C THR A 287 1.15 16.69 21.71
N ALA A 288 1.16 16.30 22.99
CA ALA A 288 1.66 15.00 23.41
C ALA A 288 0.93 13.88 22.66
N SER A 289 1.70 12.85 22.22
CA SER A 289 1.11 11.66 21.60
C SER A 289 0.18 10.96 22.57
N PRO A 290 -1.01 10.50 22.16
CA PRO A 290 -1.91 9.76 23.04
C PRO A 290 -1.22 8.51 23.61
N ALA A 291 -1.52 8.18 24.87
CA ALA A 291 -0.96 7.01 25.53
C ALA A 291 -1.34 5.72 24.77
N VAL A 292 -0.36 4.86 24.54
CA VAL A 292 -0.61 3.53 23.96
C VAL A 292 -1.09 2.61 25.10
N PRO A 293 -2.13 1.77 24.88
CA PRO A 293 -2.57 0.81 25.87
C PRO A 293 -1.41 -0.09 26.32
N ARG A 294 -1.23 -0.21 27.64
CA ARG A 294 -0.18 -1.03 28.23
C ARG A 294 -0.78 -2.34 28.71
N PRO A 295 -0.17 -3.49 28.41
CA PRO A 295 -0.63 -4.75 28.99
C PRO A 295 -0.35 -4.81 30.50
N ALA A 296 -1.14 -5.60 31.22
CA ALA A 296 -1.02 -5.79 32.67
C ALA A 296 0.28 -6.51 33.06
N SER A 297 0.87 -7.31 32.17
CA SER A 297 2.12 -8.01 32.42
C SER A 297 3.06 -7.97 31.22
N LEU A 298 4.37 -8.00 31.51
CA LEU A 298 5.41 -8.09 30.50
C LEU A 298 5.31 -9.42 29.71
N GLU A 299 4.91 -10.50 30.36
CA GLU A 299 4.76 -11.80 29.71
C GLU A 299 3.59 -11.79 28.71
N ALA A 300 2.46 -11.16 29.04
CA ALA A 300 1.37 -10.92 28.08
C ALA A 300 1.86 -10.16 26.86
N TYR A 301 2.68 -9.14 27.07
CA TYR A 301 3.28 -8.35 25.99
C TYR A 301 4.22 -9.19 25.11
N HIS A 302 5.08 -10.02 25.71
CA HIS A 302 5.97 -10.91 24.97
C HIS A 302 5.22 -11.88 24.08
N LEU A 303 4.15 -12.49 24.59
CA LEU A 303 3.30 -13.40 23.82
C LEU A 303 2.61 -12.69 22.66
N TYR A 304 2.12 -11.47 22.90
CA TYR A 304 1.56 -10.62 21.84
C TYR A 304 2.58 -10.33 20.73
N LEU A 305 3.79 -9.88 21.09
CA LEU A 305 4.85 -9.59 20.12
C LEU A 305 5.28 -10.83 19.32
N ARG A 306 5.36 -11.99 19.99
CA ARG A 306 5.65 -13.27 19.34
C ARG A 306 4.55 -13.64 18.34
N GLY A 307 3.29 -13.42 18.69
CA GLY A 307 2.16 -13.60 17.79
C GLY A 307 2.26 -12.69 16.54
N ARG A 308 2.59 -11.43 16.73
CA ARG A 308 2.77 -10.47 15.63
C ARG A 308 3.92 -10.84 14.69
N GLN A 309 5.04 -11.26 15.24
CA GLN A 309 6.18 -11.72 14.43
C GLN A 309 5.80 -12.93 13.58
N GLN A 310 5.11 -13.91 14.17
CA GLN A 310 4.68 -15.12 13.46
C GLN A 310 3.59 -14.85 12.42
N ALA A 311 2.73 -13.85 12.63
CA ALA A 311 1.70 -13.45 11.66
C ALA A 311 2.29 -13.03 10.30
N ASN A 312 3.52 -12.53 10.28
CA ASN A 312 4.22 -12.16 9.06
C ASN A 312 4.71 -13.37 8.24
N MET A 313 4.76 -14.58 8.82
CA MET A 313 5.23 -15.80 8.13
C MET A 313 4.17 -16.48 7.26
N ASN A 314 2.92 -16.17 7.45
CA ASN A 314 1.74 -16.48 6.62
C ASN A 314 1.63 -17.93 6.09
N THR A 315 1.98 -18.92 6.91
CA THR A 315 1.73 -20.34 6.63
C THR A 315 0.53 -20.84 7.44
N ALA A 316 -0.14 -21.93 7.00
CA ALA A 316 -1.25 -22.52 7.75
C ALA A 316 -0.85 -22.89 9.19
N GLU A 317 0.35 -23.47 9.36
CA GLU A 317 0.89 -23.81 10.67
C GLU A 317 1.23 -22.60 11.51
N SER A 318 1.79 -21.53 10.90
CA SER A 318 2.07 -20.28 11.61
C SER A 318 0.79 -19.63 12.09
N MET A 319 -0.29 -19.65 11.29
CA MET A 319 -1.57 -19.05 11.65
C MET A 319 -2.18 -19.68 12.92
N VAL A 320 -2.13 -21.01 13.05
CA VAL A 320 -2.60 -21.68 14.27
C VAL A 320 -1.73 -21.29 15.48
N ARG A 321 -0.41 -21.18 15.31
CA ARG A 321 0.50 -20.71 16.38
C ARG A 321 0.24 -19.24 16.75
N VAL A 322 -0.03 -18.38 15.77
CA VAL A 322 -0.39 -16.97 15.96
C VAL A 322 -1.62 -16.84 16.85
N VAL A 323 -2.68 -17.57 16.54
CA VAL A 323 -3.91 -17.59 17.36
C VAL A 323 -3.59 -17.98 18.79
N ARG A 324 -2.79 -19.04 19.01
CA ARG A 324 -2.38 -19.47 20.36
C ARG A 324 -1.58 -18.40 21.09
N CYS A 325 -0.64 -17.73 20.44
CA CYS A 325 0.14 -16.66 21.08
C CYS A 325 -0.74 -15.52 21.59
N PHE A 326 -1.75 -15.12 20.81
CA PHE A 326 -2.68 -14.07 21.25
C PHE A 326 -3.63 -14.57 22.35
N GLU A 327 -4.08 -15.82 22.30
CA GLU A 327 -4.88 -16.42 23.37
C GLU A 327 -4.08 -16.53 24.69
N ASP A 328 -2.81 -16.91 24.60
CA ASP A 328 -1.92 -17.00 25.75
C ASP A 328 -1.66 -15.60 26.34
N SER A 329 -1.47 -14.59 25.51
CA SER A 329 -1.39 -13.20 25.94
C SER A 329 -2.64 -12.75 26.66
N LEU A 330 -3.82 -13.06 26.14
CA LEU A 330 -5.11 -12.68 26.69
C LEU A 330 -5.49 -13.49 27.95
N ARG A 331 -4.90 -14.67 28.19
CA ARG A 331 -5.04 -15.36 29.48
C ARG A 331 -4.34 -14.61 30.63
N LEU A 332 -3.26 -13.90 30.32
CA LEU A 332 -2.52 -13.09 31.28
C LEU A 332 -3.06 -11.66 31.40
N ASP A 333 -3.64 -11.13 30.33
CA ASP A 333 -4.27 -9.83 30.28
C ASP A 333 -5.52 -9.85 29.37
N PRO A 334 -6.70 -10.17 29.91
CA PRO A 334 -7.94 -10.33 29.15
C PRO A 334 -8.41 -9.05 28.43
N ASP A 335 -7.97 -7.89 28.88
CA ASP A 335 -8.42 -6.57 28.39
C ASP A 335 -7.38 -5.89 27.50
N TYR A 336 -6.33 -6.59 27.10
CA TYR A 336 -5.30 -6.03 26.23
C TYR A 336 -5.81 -5.86 24.79
N ALA A 337 -6.33 -4.66 24.49
CA ALA A 337 -7.00 -4.33 23.22
C ALA A 337 -6.19 -4.68 21.96
N PRO A 338 -4.86 -4.44 21.88
CA PRO A 338 -4.07 -4.84 20.72
C PRO A 338 -4.04 -6.35 20.46
N ALA A 339 -3.98 -7.16 21.53
CA ALA A 339 -4.02 -8.63 21.41
C ALA A 339 -5.41 -9.11 20.98
N LEU A 340 -6.49 -8.52 21.51
CA LEU A 340 -7.87 -8.79 21.09
C LEU A 340 -8.09 -8.48 19.61
N ALA A 341 -7.63 -7.33 19.13
CA ALA A 341 -7.74 -6.93 17.72
C ALA A 341 -6.96 -7.90 16.80
N SER A 342 -5.74 -8.25 17.20
CA SER A 342 -4.89 -9.19 16.44
C SER A 342 -5.47 -10.60 16.43
N LEU A 343 -6.02 -11.08 17.57
CA LEU A 343 -6.73 -12.35 17.68
C LEU A 343 -7.94 -12.39 16.75
N SER A 344 -8.74 -11.33 16.74
CA SER A 344 -9.93 -11.22 15.89
C SER A 344 -9.56 -11.34 14.41
N THR A 345 -8.57 -10.56 13.94
CA THR A 345 -8.11 -10.62 12.55
C THR A 345 -7.58 -12.02 12.20
N SER A 346 -6.76 -12.61 13.07
CA SER A 346 -6.18 -13.94 12.84
C SER A 346 -7.24 -15.04 12.79
N LEU A 347 -8.23 -15.00 13.68
CA LEU A 347 -9.36 -15.94 13.67
C LEU A 347 -10.24 -15.78 12.43
N THR A 348 -10.49 -14.54 11.98
CA THR A 348 -11.27 -14.28 10.76
C THR A 348 -10.56 -14.89 9.54
N ILE A 349 -9.26 -14.69 9.41
CA ILE A 349 -8.43 -15.24 8.34
C ILE A 349 -8.34 -16.78 8.45
N ALA A 350 -8.12 -17.31 9.66
CA ALA A 350 -8.06 -18.76 9.87
C ALA A 350 -9.39 -19.47 9.53
N GLY A 351 -10.51 -18.83 9.83
CA GLY A 351 -11.84 -19.30 9.45
C GLY A 351 -12.08 -19.22 7.94
N TYR A 352 -11.60 -18.15 7.29
CA TYR A 352 -11.68 -17.98 5.84
C TYR A 352 -10.94 -19.10 5.10
N TYR A 353 -9.73 -19.47 5.53
CA TYR A 353 -8.95 -20.56 4.94
C TYR A 353 -9.31 -21.96 5.48
N GLY A 354 -10.35 -22.09 6.28
CA GLY A 354 -10.78 -23.39 6.84
C GLY A 354 -9.78 -24.04 7.80
N LEU A 355 -8.78 -23.30 8.31
CA LEU A 355 -7.78 -23.80 9.27
C LEU A 355 -8.40 -24.07 10.64
N ILE A 356 -9.45 -23.33 10.96
CA ILE A 356 -10.34 -23.51 12.09
C ILE A 356 -11.77 -23.51 11.49
N PRO A 357 -12.68 -24.37 11.98
CA PRO A 357 -14.05 -24.38 11.47
C PRO A 357 -14.65 -22.97 11.45
N PRO A 358 -15.17 -22.45 10.31
CA PRO A 358 -15.57 -21.05 10.16
C PRO A 358 -16.53 -20.57 11.25
N ALA A 359 -17.57 -21.34 11.57
CA ALA A 359 -18.54 -20.97 12.59
C ALA A 359 -17.89 -20.74 13.97
N GLN A 360 -16.92 -21.57 14.35
CA GLN A 360 -16.19 -21.44 15.62
C GLN A 360 -15.23 -20.23 15.58
N ALA A 361 -14.45 -20.12 14.51
CA ALA A 361 -13.47 -19.04 14.36
C ALA A 361 -14.16 -17.67 14.36
N TRP A 362 -15.23 -17.52 13.60
CA TRP A 362 -15.93 -16.26 13.43
C TRP A 362 -16.68 -15.79 14.68
N THR A 363 -17.31 -16.73 15.43
CA THR A 363 -17.93 -16.37 16.72
C THR A 363 -16.91 -15.77 17.68
N ARG A 364 -15.74 -16.40 17.79
CA ARG A 364 -14.65 -15.94 18.67
C ARG A 364 -14.00 -14.64 18.14
N ALA A 365 -13.82 -14.52 16.83
CA ALA A 365 -13.29 -13.31 16.19
C ALA A 365 -14.18 -12.09 16.49
N ARG A 366 -15.49 -12.25 16.35
CA ARG A 366 -16.46 -11.19 16.66
C ARG A 366 -16.39 -10.74 18.11
N GLN A 367 -16.38 -11.69 19.04
CA GLN A 367 -16.27 -11.37 20.48
C GLN A 367 -14.99 -10.58 20.77
N ALA A 368 -13.87 -11.03 20.22
CA ALA A 368 -12.59 -10.35 20.39
C ALA A 368 -12.59 -8.94 19.76
N ALA A 369 -13.15 -8.76 18.55
CA ALA A 369 -13.24 -7.45 17.90
C ALA A 369 -14.08 -6.46 18.70
N MET A 370 -15.26 -6.90 19.15
CA MET A 370 -16.16 -6.04 19.95
C MET A 370 -15.49 -5.63 21.27
N ARG A 371 -14.85 -6.59 21.95
CA ARG A 371 -14.13 -6.30 23.19
C ARG A 371 -12.94 -5.37 22.96
N ALA A 372 -12.19 -5.53 21.86
CA ALA A 372 -11.10 -4.64 21.52
C ALA A 372 -11.55 -3.18 21.30
N VAL A 373 -12.68 -2.97 20.62
CA VAL A 373 -13.26 -1.63 20.41
C VAL A 373 -13.82 -1.05 21.71
N GLU A 374 -14.36 -1.89 22.61
CA GLU A 374 -14.83 -1.46 23.92
C GLU A 374 -13.66 -0.98 24.81
N MET A 375 -12.53 -1.73 24.79
CA MET A 375 -11.35 -1.41 25.59
C MET A 375 -10.59 -0.19 25.07
N ASP A 376 -10.43 -0.06 23.75
CA ASP A 376 -9.81 1.09 23.12
C ASP A 376 -10.56 1.53 21.85
N PRO A 377 -11.52 2.43 21.99
CA PRO A 377 -12.28 2.96 20.85
C PRO A 377 -11.44 3.71 19.81
N LEU A 378 -10.21 4.14 20.12
CA LEU A 378 -9.33 4.88 19.24
C LEU A 378 -8.28 3.97 18.57
N LEU A 379 -8.20 2.70 18.93
CA LEU A 379 -7.29 1.75 18.31
C LEU A 379 -7.76 1.42 16.89
N ALA A 380 -6.99 1.84 15.89
CA ALA A 380 -7.33 1.65 14.48
C ALA A 380 -7.47 0.16 14.12
N GLU A 381 -6.58 -0.69 14.65
CA GLU A 381 -6.58 -2.13 14.43
C GLU A 381 -7.85 -2.80 14.98
N ALA A 382 -8.37 -2.33 16.13
CA ALA A 382 -9.60 -2.86 16.70
C ALA A 382 -10.81 -2.58 15.79
N ARG A 383 -10.90 -1.36 15.25
CA ARG A 383 -11.95 -0.99 14.30
C ARG A 383 -11.81 -1.71 12.97
N ALA A 384 -10.57 -1.88 12.48
CA ALA A 384 -10.32 -2.60 11.23
C ALA A 384 -10.67 -4.09 11.36
N SER A 385 -10.34 -4.74 12.49
CA SER A 385 -10.71 -6.14 12.74
C SER A 385 -12.22 -6.33 12.84
N LEU A 386 -12.92 -5.38 13.48
CA LEU A 386 -14.40 -5.36 13.50
C LEU A 386 -14.97 -5.20 12.08
N GLY A 387 -14.41 -4.29 11.28
CA GLY A 387 -14.81 -4.07 9.89
C GLY A 387 -14.67 -5.32 9.03
N LEU A 388 -13.55 -6.05 9.19
CA LEU A 388 -13.32 -7.32 8.49
C LEU A 388 -14.38 -8.37 8.83
N GLY A 389 -14.68 -8.55 10.11
CA GLY A 389 -15.73 -9.48 10.57
C GLY A 389 -17.13 -9.10 10.03
N LEU A 390 -17.49 -7.81 10.11
CA LEU A 390 -18.76 -7.31 9.59
C LEU A 390 -18.93 -7.56 8.08
N ALA A 391 -17.85 -7.41 7.29
CA ALA A 391 -17.88 -7.66 5.85
C ALA A 391 -17.95 -9.16 5.54
N TRP A 392 -17.03 -9.97 6.05
CA TRP A 392 -16.85 -11.35 5.59
C TRP A 392 -17.74 -12.36 6.31
N GLN A 393 -18.09 -12.09 7.59
CA GLN A 393 -18.93 -12.99 8.39
C GLN A 393 -20.41 -12.60 8.32
N ASP A 394 -20.69 -11.30 8.44
CA ASP A 394 -22.07 -10.80 8.58
C ASP A 394 -22.68 -10.33 7.26
N TRP A 395 -21.84 -10.06 6.23
CA TRP A 395 -22.22 -9.43 4.98
C TRP A 395 -22.86 -8.05 5.19
N ASN A 396 -22.45 -7.36 6.27
CA ASN A 396 -22.91 -6.03 6.60
C ASN A 396 -21.92 -4.97 6.09
N TRP A 397 -21.95 -4.76 4.78
CA TRP A 397 -21.00 -3.89 4.05
C TRP A 397 -21.01 -2.46 4.54
N THR A 398 -22.21 -1.90 4.83
CA THR A 398 -22.35 -0.52 5.31
C THR A 398 -21.70 -0.32 6.68
N ALA A 399 -21.93 -1.24 7.62
CA ALA A 399 -21.31 -1.16 8.95
C ALA A 399 -19.80 -1.43 8.87
N ALA A 400 -19.37 -2.35 7.98
CA ALA A 400 -17.96 -2.63 7.72
C ALA A 400 -17.24 -1.38 7.19
N GLU A 401 -17.79 -0.71 6.18
CA GLU A 401 -17.24 0.53 5.63
C GLU A 401 -17.13 1.61 6.71
N ALA A 402 -18.17 1.80 7.51
CA ALA A 402 -18.15 2.76 8.61
C ALA A 402 -17.05 2.45 9.64
N ALA A 403 -16.81 1.17 9.95
CA ALA A 403 -15.75 0.74 10.87
C ALA A 403 -14.36 1.03 10.27
N PHE A 404 -14.12 0.70 8.98
CA PHE A 404 -12.86 0.98 8.31
C PHE A 404 -12.59 2.48 8.16
N ARG A 405 -13.59 3.29 7.83
CA ARG A 405 -13.43 4.75 7.76
C ARG A 405 -13.01 5.33 9.11
N LYS A 406 -13.65 4.88 10.20
CA LYS A 406 -13.26 5.28 11.56
C LYS A 406 -11.85 4.78 11.93
N ALA A 407 -11.43 3.61 11.45
CA ALA A 407 -10.06 3.12 11.65
C ALA A 407 -9.05 4.03 10.95
N ILE A 408 -9.32 4.43 9.70
CA ILE A 408 -8.46 5.32 8.92
C ILE A 408 -8.47 6.76 9.48
N GLU A 409 -9.60 7.22 10.03
CA GLU A 409 -9.68 8.52 10.74
C GLU A 409 -8.84 8.52 12.02
N ALA A 410 -8.87 7.41 12.79
CA ALA A 410 -8.08 7.26 14.02
C ALA A 410 -6.57 7.16 13.72
N ASP A 411 -6.19 6.43 12.68
CA ASP A 411 -4.82 6.37 12.18
C ASP A 411 -4.78 6.42 10.63
N PRO A 412 -4.64 7.62 10.05
CA PRO A 412 -4.56 7.80 8.61
C PRO A 412 -3.36 7.10 7.95
N ARG A 413 -2.37 6.66 8.72
CA ARG A 413 -1.15 6.00 8.27
C ARG A 413 -1.16 4.49 8.47
N SER A 414 -2.25 3.91 8.93
CA SER A 414 -2.39 2.46 9.05
C SER A 414 -2.49 1.81 7.67
N ALA A 415 -1.37 1.24 7.19
CA ALA A 415 -1.35 0.44 5.95
C ALA A 415 -2.31 -0.75 6.06
N THR A 416 -2.37 -1.40 7.23
CA THR A 416 -3.25 -2.52 7.50
C THR A 416 -4.73 -2.15 7.37
N ALA A 417 -5.17 -1.04 8.00
CA ALA A 417 -6.57 -0.62 7.91
C ALA A 417 -6.99 -0.31 6.47
N ARG A 418 -6.13 0.36 5.70
CA ARG A 418 -6.35 0.67 4.28
C ARG A 418 -6.39 -0.58 3.40
N GLY A 419 -5.42 -1.49 3.57
CA GLY A 419 -5.38 -2.74 2.82
C GLY A 419 -6.57 -3.64 3.11
N LEU A 420 -6.96 -3.78 4.39
CA LEU A 420 -8.15 -4.51 4.79
C LEU A 420 -9.44 -3.87 4.26
N TYR A 421 -9.56 -2.54 4.27
CA TYR A 421 -10.70 -1.84 3.68
C TYR A 421 -10.81 -2.11 2.19
N ALA A 422 -9.69 -2.03 1.46
CA ALA A 422 -9.66 -2.32 0.05
C ALA A 422 -10.13 -3.74 -0.26
N VAL A 423 -9.54 -4.77 0.39
CA VAL A 423 -9.88 -6.16 0.11
C VAL A 423 -11.25 -6.57 0.65
N ALA A 424 -11.63 -6.08 1.83
CA ALA A 424 -12.83 -6.58 2.48
C ALA A 424 -14.13 -5.91 1.99
N VAL A 425 -14.07 -4.69 1.49
CA VAL A 425 -15.25 -3.91 1.08
C VAL A 425 -15.15 -3.45 -0.37
N LEU A 426 -14.09 -2.70 -0.72
CA LEU A 426 -14.06 -1.99 -2.00
C LEU A 426 -13.95 -2.94 -3.20
N VAL A 427 -13.16 -4.00 -3.11
CA VAL A 427 -13.02 -4.99 -4.18
C VAL A 427 -14.30 -5.82 -4.35
N PRO A 428 -14.92 -6.40 -3.30
CA PRO A 428 -16.22 -7.09 -3.45
C PRO A 428 -17.32 -6.21 -4.03
N GLU A 429 -17.35 -4.93 -3.70
CA GLU A 429 -18.30 -3.96 -4.26
C GLU A 429 -17.97 -3.51 -5.69
N LEU A 430 -16.81 -3.88 -6.25
CA LEU A 430 -16.25 -3.39 -7.52
C LEU A 430 -16.02 -1.86 -7.56
N ARG A 431 -15.72 -1.26 -6.43
CA ARG A 431 -15.26 0.13 -6.31
C ARG A 431 -13.76 0.22 -6.63
N LEU A 432 -13.38 -0.20 -7.84
CA LEU A 432 -11.99 -0.49 -8.21
C LEU A 432 -11.07 0.73 -8.16
N LYS A 433 -11.58 1.93 -8.49
CA LYS A 433 -10.77 3.18 -8.41
C LYS A 433 -10.42 3.54 -6.96
N GLU A 434 -11.36 3.34 -6.05
CA GLU A 434 -11.13 3.59 -4.62
C GLU A 434 -10.20 2.52 -4.04
N ALA A 435 -10.42 1.24 -4.38
CA ALA A 435 -9.53 0.15 -4.00
C ALA A 435 -8.09 0.39 -4.45
N GLN A 436 -7.88 0.79 -5.71
CA GLN A 436 -6.56 1.17 -6.25
C GLN A 436 -5.90 2.29 -5.43
N SER A 437 -6.68 3.31 -5.02
CA SER A 437 -6.17 4.42 -4.23
C SER A 437 -5.75 3.98 -2.83
N GLU A 438 -6.58 3.17 -2.16
CA GLU A 438 -6.27 2.67 -0.82
C GLU A 438 -5.09 1.69 -0.84
N TYR A 439 -5.01 0.77 -1.80
CA TYR A 439 -3.85 -0.11 -1.97
C TYR A 439 -2.56 0.65 -2.25
N ARG A 440 -2.60 1.65 -3.14
CA ARG A 440 -1.41 2.47 -3.42
C ARG A 440 -0.94 3.18 -2.17
N THR A 441 -1.83 3.83 -1.43
CA THR A 441 -1.48 4.50 -0.18
C THR A 441 -0.95 3.52 0.85
N ALA A 442 -1.57 2.33 0.98
CA ALA A 442 -1.11 1.30 1.90
C ALA A 442 0.31 0.80 1.55
N LEU A 443 0.59 0.54 0.27
CA LEU A 443 1.91 0.11 -0.21
C LEU A 443 2.98 1.22 -0.16
N GLU A 444 2.58 2.49 -0.24
CA GLU A 444 3.48 3.63 0.01
C GLU A 444 3.84 3.76 1.49
N LEU A 445 2.91 3.41 2.39
CA LEU A 445 3.11 3.42 3.84
C LEU A 445 3.94 2.21 4.30
N ASP A 446 3.62 1.02 3.80
CA ASP A 446 4.32 -0.23 4.09
C ASP A 446 4.31 -1.15 2.85
N PRO A 447 5.43 -1.25 2.11
CA PRO A 447 5.50 -1.97 0.85
C PRO A 447 5.70 -3.49 0.97
N LEU A 448 6.05 -4.02 2.15
CA LEU A 448 6.46 -5.41 2.31
C LEU A 448 5.46 -6.37 2.97
N PRO A 449 4.36 -5.97 3.66
CA PRO A 449 3.46 -6.95 4.24
C PRO A 449 2.95 -7.93 3.18
N LEU A 450 3.18 -9.23 3.43
CA LEU A 450 2.85 -10.29 2.48
C LEU A 450 1.36 -10.28 2.12
N PHE A 451 0.48 -10.15 3.12
CA PHE A 451 -0.97 -10.11 2.92
C PHE A 451 -1.40 -8.93 2.04
N LEU A 452 -0.82 -7.75 2.24
CA LEU A 452 -1.13 -6.56 1.44
C LEU A 452 -0.73 -6.74 -0.03
N ASN A 453 0.47 -7.25 -0.27
CA ASN A 453 0.98 -7.51 -1.62
C ASN A 453 0.19 -8.62 -2.32
N PHE A 454 -0.17 -9.67 -1.59
CA PHE A 454 -0.98 -10.78 -2.09
C PHE A 454 -2.39 -10.32 -2.51
N THR A 455 -3.08 -9.60 -1.62
CA THR A 455 -4.44 -9.11 -1.91
C THR A 455 -4.45 -8.03 -3.00
N TYR A 456 -3.39 -7.23 -3.11
CA TYR A 456 -3.22 -6.30 -4.23
C TYR A 456 -3.04 -7.02 -5.56
N ALA A 457 -2.29 -8.14 -5.60
CA ALA A 457 -2.17 -8.96 -6.80
C ALA A 457 -3.53 -9.53 -7.25
N PHE A 458 -4.34 -10.01 -6.30
CA PHE A 458 -5.71 -10.46 -6.58
C PHE A 458 -6.60 -9.31 -7.09
N PHE A 459 -6.52 -8.12 -6.46
CA PHE A 459 -7.22 -6.93 -6.95
C PHE A 459 -6.88 -6.64 -8.42
N LEU A 460 -5.61 -6.73 -8.83
CA LEU A 460 -5.19 -6.51 -10.21
C LEU A 460 -5.83 -7.50 -11.20
N LEU A 461 -6.07 -8.75 -10.78
CA LEU A 461 -6.86 -9.72 -11.56
C LEU A 461 -8.31 -9.28 -11.71
N VAL A 462 -8.95 -8.83 -10.62
CA VAL A 462 -10.32 -8.32 -10.63
C VAL A 462 -10.46 -7.08 -11.51
N ASP A 463 -9.43 -6.21 -11.51
CA ASP A 463 -9.35 -4.98 -12.34
C ASP A 463 -9.02 -5.27 -13.83
N GLY A 464 -8.86 -6.55 -14.21
CA GLY A 464 -8.58 -6.94 -15.60
C GLY A 464 -7.14 -6.68 -16.05
N ARG A 465 -6.17 -6.66 -15.14
CA ARG A 465 -4.73 -6.38 -15.35
C ARG A 465 -3.85 -7.60 -15.04
N PRO A 466 -4.06 -8.76 -15.72
CA PRO A 466 -3.39 -10.00 -15.35
C PRO A 466 -1.86 -9.94 -15.48
N GLY A 467 -1.32 -9.17 -16.43
CA GLY A 467 0.13 -9.01 -16.57
C GLY A 467 0.77 -8.34 -15.35
N GLU A 468 0.12 -7.32 -14.80
CA GLU A 468 0.60 -6.65 -13.58
C GLU A 468 0.37 -7.52 -12.34
N ALA A 469 -0.72 -8.29 -12.31
CA ALA A 469 -0.97 -9.27 -11.26
C ALA A 469 0.15 -10.33 -11.21
N VAL A 470 0.61 -10.83 -12.37
CA VAL A 470 1.75 -11.75 -12.48
C VAL A 470 2.99 -11.14 -11.84
N SER A 471 3.38 -9.92 -12.22
CA SER A 471 4.56 -9.24 -11.66
C SER A 471 4.43 -9.01 -10.15
N GLN A 472 3.21 -8.72 -9.67
CA GLN A 472 2.96 -8.54 -8.26
C GLN A 472 3.02 -9.88 -7.48
N TYR A 473 2.53 -10.98 -8.05
CA TYR A 473 2.70 -12.32 -7.46
C TYR A 473 4.17 -12.77 -7.47
N GLU A 474 4.94 -12.48 -8.53
CA GLU A 474 6.38 -12.74 -8.55
C GLU A 474 7.08 -12.04 -7.37
N ARG A 475 6.71 -10.79 -7.08
CA ARG A 475 7.18 -10.06 -5.91
C ARG A 475 6.74 -10.70 -4.59
N VAL A 476 5.50 -11.20 -4.50
CA VAL A 476 5.01 -11.95 -3.34
C VAL A 476 5.82 -13.23 -3.13
N LEU A 477 6.21 -13.92 -4.22
CA LEU A 477 7.01 -15.15 -4.18
C LEU A 477 8.47 -14.93 -3.72
N GLU A 478 9.00 -13.71 -3.86
CA GLU A 478 10.31 -13.31 -3.31
C GLU A 478 10.27 -13.10 -1.79
N LEU A 479 9.09 -12.86 -1.21
CA LEU A 479 8.91 -12.72 0.23
C LEU A 479 8.81 -14.12 0.86
N GLU A 480 9.65 -14.43 1.85
CA GLU A 480 9.70 -15.73 2.50
C GLU A 480 8.39 -16.09 3.26
N GLY A 481 8.03 -17.36 3.35
CA GLY A 481 6.93 -17.86 4.17
C GLY A 481 5.58 -18.01 3.45
N LEU A 482 5.58 -18.52 2.23
CA LEU A 482 4.39 -18.53 1.35
C LEU A 482 3.38 -19.63 1.68
N HIS A 483 2.10 -19.24 1.80
CA HIS A 483 0.97 -20.16 1.77
C HIS A 483 0.86 -20.82 0.38
N PRO A 484 0.51 -22.13 0.28
CA PRO A 484 0.34 -22.82 -1.01
C PRO A 484 -0.62 -22.13 -1.98
N ASP A 485 -1.61 -21.39 -1.47
CA ASP A 485 -2.59 -20.65 -2.27
C ASP A 485 -1.95 -19.55 -3.13
N VAL A 486 -0.81 -18.99 -2.72
CA VAL A 486 -0.10 -18.00 -3.53
C VAL A 486 0.27 -18.59 -4.90
N TYR A 487 0.72 -19.85 -4.95
CA TYR A 487 1.02 -20.52 -6.21
C TYR A 487 -0.21 -20.84 -7.05
N TRP A 488 -1.36 -21.05 -6.41
CA TRP A 488 -2.63 -21.22 -7.10
C TRP A 488 -3.05 -19.91 -7.78
N ASP A 489 -3.09 -18.81 -7.03
CA ASP A 489 -3.49 -17.50 -7.55
C ASP A 489 -2.50 -16.95 -8.57
N TYR A 490 -1.20 -17.21 -8.38
CA TYR A 490 -0.18 -16.93 -9.38
C TYR A 490 -0.41 -17.72 -10.68
N GLY A 491 -0.76 -19.00 -10.56
CA GLY A 491 -1.14 -19.84 -11.70
C GLY A 491 -2.35 -19.28 -12.44
N MET A 492 -3.35 -18.81 -11.73
CA MET A 492 -4.51 -18.11 -12.33
C MET A 492 -4.07 -16.84 -13.08
N ALA A 493 -3.24 -16.00 -12.45
CA ALA A 493 -2.76 -14.77 -13.08
C ALA A 493 -2.01 -15.06 -14.38
N LEU A 494 -1.14 -16.07 -14.37
CA LEU A 494 -0.42 -16.55 -15.56
C LEU A 494 -1.37 -17.06 -16.65
N ALA A 495 -2.40 -17.82 -16.28
CA ALA A 495 -3.39 -18.33 -17.23
C ALA A 495 -4.19 -17.19 -17.87
N TYR A 496 -4.64 -16.21 -17.08
CA TYR A 496 -5.32 -15.01 -17.60
C TYR A 496 -4.40 -14.12 -18.44
N ALA A 497 -3.09 -14.12 -18.17
CA ALA A 497 -2.07 -13.45 -18.99
C ALA A 497 -1.69 -14.25 -20.27
N GLY A 498 -2.29 -15.43 -20.50
CA GLY A 498 -1.98 -16.30 -21.63
C GLY A 498 -0.72 -17.15 -21.49
N ARG A 499 -0.03 -17.10 -20.34
CA ARG A 499 1.24 -17.83 -20.04
C ARG A 499 0.93 -19.26 -19.54
N ARG A 500 0.23 -20.08 -20.36
CA ARG A 500 -0.36 -21.36 -19.96
C ARG A 500 0.64 -22.39 -19.44
N ASP A 501 1.84 -22.48 -20.03
CA ASP A 501 2.84 -23.47 -19.58
C ASP A 501 3.42 -23.10 -18.22
N GLU A 502 3.57 -21.84 -17.94
CA GLU A 502 3.98 -21.35 -16.63
C GLU A 502 2.86 -21.53 -15.59
N ALA A 503 1.60 -21.28 -15.98
CA ALA A 503 0.46 -21.59 -15.14
C ALA A 503 0.41 -23.05 -14.71
N ARG A 504 0.64 -24.01 -15.66
CA ARG A 504 0.75 -25.44 -15.32
C ARG A 504 1.82 -25.74 -14.29
N ARG A 505 2.98 -25.08 -14.38
CA ARG A 505 4.06 -25.23 -13.39
C ARG A 505 3.64 -24.71 -12.01
N ALA A 506 3.04 -23.51 -11.97
CA ALA A 506 2.58 -22.90 -10.73
C ALA A 506 1.50 -23.74 -10.03
N PHE A 507 0.49 -24.24 -10.75
CA PHE A 507 -0.54 -25.14 -10.22
C PHE A 507 0.08 -26.45 -9.70
N ARG A 508 1.05 -27.04 -10.41
CA ARG A 508 1.77 -28.22 -9.93
C ARG A 508 2.48 -27.96 -8.61
N THR A 509 3.16 -26.82 -8.48
CA THR A 509 3.84 -26.41 -7.25
C THR A 509 2.83 -26.23 -6.11
N SER A 510 1.68 -25.62 -6.37
CA SER A 510 0.59 -25.47 -5.40
C SER A 510 0.15 -26.85 -4.86
N ARG A 511 -0.15 -27.79 -5.76
CA ARG A 511 -0.55 -29.16 -5.35
C ARG A 511 0.53 -29.88 -4.54
N GLN A 512 1.79 -29.81 -4.95
CA GLN A 512 2.89 -30.42 -4.22
C GLN A 512 3.04 -29.90 -2.79
N ARG A 513 2.80 -28.59 -2.60
CA ARG A 513 2.89 -27.94 -1.28
C ARG A 513 1.67 -28.20 -0.39
N ARG A 514 0.48 -28.35 -0.98
CA ARG A 514 -0.75 -28.68 -0.23
C ARG A 514 -0.81 -30.16 0.19
N GLY A 515 -0.13 -31.04 -0.53
CA GLY A 515 -0.15 -32.50 -0.30
C GLY A 515 -1.50 -33.14 -0.66
N ALA A 516 -1.80 -34.29 -0.04
CA ALA A 516 -2.99 -35.09 -0.32
C ALA A 516 -4.33 -34.40 0.07
N LYS A 517 -4.30 -33.24 0.70
CA LYS A 517 -5.47 -32.45 1.08
C LYS A 517 -5.84 -31.37 0.04
N ASP A 518 -5.28 -31.47 -1.18
CA ASP A 518 -5.59 -30.52 -2.24
C ASP A 518 -7.05 -30.66 -2.69
N LEU A 519 -7.87 -29.70 -2.27
CA LEU A 519 -9.28 -29.59 -2.63
C LEU A 519 -9.52 -28.68 -3.85
N ASN A 520 -8.46 -28.12 -4.43
CA ASN A 520 -8.59 -27.26 -5.61
C ASN A 520 -8.96 -28.11 -6.84
N PRO A 521 -9.94 -27.65 -7.62
CA PRO A 521 -10.46 -28.45 -8.72
C PRO A 521 -9.45 -28.56 -9.86
N GLN A 522 -8.80 -29.71 -9.99
CA GLN A 522 -7.89 -30.03 -11.11
C GLN A 522 -8.55 -29.76 -12.48
N GLY A 523 -9.87 -29.89 -12.54
CA GLY A 523 -10.65 -29.56 -13.72
C GLY A 523 -10.58 -28.08 -14.10
N LEU A 524 -10.60 -27.15 -13.14
CA LEU A 524 -10.44 -25.73 -13.40
C LEU A 524 -9.00 -25.41 -13.87
N GLU A 525 -7.98 -26.05 -13.31
CA GLU A 525 -6.60 -25.95 -13.80
C GLU A 525 -6.49 -26.41 -15.26
N ALA A 526 -7.07 -27.57 -15.59
CA ALA A 526 -7.07 -28.09 -16.95
C ALA A 526 -7.72 -27.10 -17.92
N PHE A 527 -8.88 -26.55 -17.57
CA PHE A 527 -9.56 -25.54 -18.36
C PHE A 527 -8.73 -24.28 -18.57
N LEU A 528 -8.21 -23.69 -17.49
CA LEU A 528 -7.39 -22.47 -17.52
C LEU A 528 -6.12 -22.67 -18.36
N CYS A 529 -5.57 -23.89 -18.37
CA CYS A 529 -4.41 -24.24 -19.19
C CYS A 529 -4.78 -24.66 -20.63
N GLY A 530 -6.06 -24.57 -21.04
CA GLY A 530 -6.52 -24.82 -22.39
C GLY A 530 -6.88 -26.28 -22.70
N ASP A 531 -6.95 -27.16 -21.71
CA ASP A 531 -7.43 -28.54 -21.84
C ASP A 531 -8.90 -28.66 -21.44
N ALA A 532 -9.78 -28.10 -22.27
CA ALA A 532 -11.22 -28.10 -22.01
C ALA A 532 -11.84 -29.50 -22.06
N GLU A 533 -11.23 -30.45 -22.78
CA GLU A 533 -11.75 -31.84 -22.87
C GLU A 533 -11.48 -32.58 -21.56
N SER A 534 -10.26 -32.50 -21.02
CA SER A 534 -9.93 -33.06 -19.71
C SER A 534 -10.78 -32.43 -18.61
N ALA A 535 -11.02 -31.11 -18.67
CA ALA A 535 -11.90 -30.43 -17.74
C ALA A 535 -13.34 -31.00 -17.79
N ARG A 536 -13.93 -31.16 -18.97
CA ARG A 536 -15.29 -31.72 -19.11
C ARG A 536 -15.41 -33.14 -18.56
N ARG A 537 -14.38 -34.00 -18.74
CA ARG A 537 -14.40 -35.37 -18.19
C ARG A 537 -14.46 -35.38 -16.66
N GLN A 538 -13.97 -34.35 -15.98
CA GLN A 538 -13.96 -34.25 -14.52
C GLN A 538 -15.26 -33.67 -13.94
N ALA A 539 -16.17 -33.15 -14.76
CA ALA A 539 -17.39 -32.48 -14.30
C ALA A 539 -18.24 -33.32 -13.34
N PRO A 540 -18.49 -34.64 -13.60
CA PRO A 540 -19.26 -35.47 -12.67
C PRO A 540 -18.59 -35.63 -11.29
N ASP A 541 -17.26 -35.76 -11.25
CA ASP A 541 -16.50 -35.94 -10.02
C ASP A 541 -16.49 -34.66 -9.18
N ILE A 542 -16.38 -33.50 -9.84
CA ILE A 542 -16.44 -32.18 -9.19
C ILE A 542 -17.82 -31.95 -8.60
N ALA A 543 -18.89 -32.22 -9.34
CA ALA A 543 -20.26 -32.12 -8.83
C ALA A 543 -20.49 -33.04 -7.63
N ALA A 544 -20.00 -34.28 -7.69
CA ALA A 544 -20.11 -35.24 -6.60
C ALA A 544 -19.29 -34.80 -5.36
N ALA A 545 -18.09 -34.23 -5.56
CA ALA A 545 -17.26 -33.73 -4.48
C ALA A 545 -17.94 -32.55 -3.75
N ALA A 546 -18.49 -31.61 -4.49
CA ALA A 546 -19.21 -30.45 -3.94
C ALA A 546 -20.51 -30.88 -3.21
N ALA A 547 -21.27 -31.83 -3.78
CA ALA A 547 -22.46 -32.37 -3.13
C ALA A 547 -22.15 -33.03 -1.79
N GLN A 548 -21.02 -33.75 -1.69
CA GLN A 548 -20.56 -34.43 -0.50
C GLN A 548 -19.80 -33.50 0.50
N GLY A 549 -19.66 -32.21 0.19
CA GLY A 549 -18.92 -31.27 1.04
C GLY A 549 -17.42 -31.54 1.10
N ARG A 550 -16.87 -32.31 0.15
CA ARG A 550 -15.40 -32.56 0.02
C ARG A 550 -14.68 -31.40 -0.68
N MET A 551 -15.45 -30.49 -1.26
CA MET A 551 -15.01 -29.27 -1.94
C MET A 551 -16.04 -28.18 -1.64
N GLU A 552 -15.61 -26.90 -1.64
CA GLU A 552 -16.52 -25.77 -1.55
C GLU A 552 -17.41 -25.67 -2.80
N ALA A 553 -18.69 -25.35 -2.61
CA ALA A 553 -19.63 -25.21 -3.71
C ALA A 553 -19.27 -24.06 -4.66
N VAL A 554 -18.66 -22.98 -4.12
CA VAL A 554 -18.19 -21.86 -4.94
C VAL A 554 -17.11 -22.30 -5.94
N ASP A 555 -16.25 -23.25 -5.60
CA ASP A 555 -15.23 -23.77 -6.54
C ASP A 555 -15.86 -24.59 -7.66
N ALA A 556 -16.87 -25.40 -7.34
CA ALA A 556 -17.66 -26.06 -8.37
C ALA A 556 -18.35 -25.04 -9.29
N ALA A 557 -18.91 -23.96 -8.72
CA ALA A 557 -19.51 -22.88 -9.50
C ALA A 557 -18.53 -22.22 -10.47
N ARG A 558 -17.32 -21.92 -10.02
CA ARG A 558 -16.21 -21.38 -10.83
C ARG A 558 -15.85 -22.30 -11.99
N PHE A 559 -15.77 -23.58 -11.69
CA PHE A 559 -15.48 -24.60 -12.69
C PHE A 559 -16.57 -24.70 -13.78
N PHE A 560 -17.84 -24.81 -13.38
CA PHE A 560 -18.95 -24.88 -14.34
C PHE A 560 -19.12 -23.56 -15.12
N ALA A 561 -18.88 -22.41 -14.49
CA ALA A 561 -18.87 -21.12 -15.18
C ALA A 561 -17.78 -21.07 -16.27
N ALA A 562 -16.59 -21.61 -15.99
CA ALA A 562 -15.51 -21.73 -16.95
C ALA A 562 -15.88 -22.64 -18.13
N LEU A 563 -16.55 -23.76 -17.88
CA LEU A 563 -17.05 -24.67 -18.94
C LEU A 563 -18.21 -24.07 -19.76
N GLY A 564 -18.80 -22.95 -19.32
CA GLY A 564 -19.97 -22.34 -19.95
C GLY A 564 -21.31 -22.93 -19.51
N ASP A 565 -21.30 -23.87 -18.56
CA ASP A 565 -22.54 -24.43 -17.97
C ASP A 565 -23.08 -23.50 -16.88
N LYS A 566 -23.84 -22.51 -17.32
CA LYS A 566 -24.36 -21.46 -16.43
C LYS A 566 -25.39 -21.99 -15.44
N GLU A 567 -26.13 -23.04 -15.78
CA GLU A 567 -27.12 -23.62 -14.88
C GLU A 567 -26.48 -24.32 -13.69
N GLN A 568 -25.49 -25.16 -13.94
CA GLN A 568 -24.73 -25.80 -12.89
C GLN A 568 -23.93 -24.75 -12.06
N ALA A 569 -23.33 -23.77 -12.71
CA ALA A 569 -22.62 -22.70 -12.02
C ALA A 569 -23.53 -21.93 -11.05
N LEU A 570 -24.73 -21.56 -11.48
CA LEU A 570 -25.72 -20.87 -10.64
C LEU A 570 -26.22 -21.75 -9.50
N HIS A 571 -26.48 -23.04 -9.78
CA HIS A 571 -26.87 -24.00 -8.74
C HIS A 571 -25.83 -24.07 -7.62
N TRP A 572 -24.56 -24.22 -7.97
CA TRP A 572 -23.50 -24.30 -6.95
C TRP A 572 -23.25 -22.96 -6.23
N LEU A 573 -23.45 -21.81 -6.88
CA LEU A 573 -23.45 -20.53 -6.19
C LEU A 573 -24.58 -20.40 -5.17
N GLU A 574 -25.77 -20.87 -5.49
CA GLU A 574 -26.90 -20.91 -4.56
C GLU A 574 -26.56 -21.73 -3.31
N VAL A 575 -25.99 -22.93 -3.53
CA VAL A 575 -25.52 -23.79 -2.42
C VAL A 575 -24.43 -23.10 -1.58
N SER A 576 -23.47 -22.43 -2.21
CA SER A 576 -22.42 -21.70 -1.53
C SER A 576 -22.96 -20.59 -0.63
N VAL A 577 -23.89 -19.79 -1.17
CA VAL A 577 -24.54 -18.70 -0.40
C VAL A 577 -25.41 -19.26 0.74
N GLU A 578 -26.10 -20.37 0.52
CA GLU A 578 -26.90 -21.05 1.55
C GLU A 578 -26.04 -21.60 2.69
N ARG A 579 -24.93 -22.22 2.36
CA ARG A 579 -23.96 -22.74 3.33
C ARG A 579 -23.13 -21.63 4.00
N ARG A 580 -23.23 -20.39 3.54
CA ARG A 580 -22.41 -19.25 3.95
C ARG A 580 -20.92 -19.57 3.85
N GLU A 581 -20.52 -20.19 2.73
CA GLU A 581 -19.10 -20.46 2.49
C GLU A 581 -18.29 -19.15 2.52
N PRO A 582 -17.08 -19.16 3.08
CA PRO A 582 -16.27 -17.93 3.23
C PRO A 582 -16.06 -17.16 1.92
N GLU A 583 -15.83 -17.89 0.84
CA GLU A 583 -15.56 -17.29 -0.47
C GLU A 583 -16.80 -16.77 -1.21
N ALA A 584 -18.00 -16.95 -0.67
CA ALA A 584 -19.22 -16.36 -1.22
C ALA A 584 -19.18 -14.82 -1.29
N VAL A 585 -18.33 -14.16 -0.49
CA VAL A 585 -18.12 -12.71 -0.54
C VAL A 585 -17.62 -12.20 -1.89
N TRP A 586 -17.03 -13.07 -2.72
CA TRP A 586 -16.43 -12.72 -4.01
C TRP A 586 -17.34 -12.90 -5.20
N ILE A 587 -18.57 -13.43 -5.05
CA ILE A 587 -19.41 -13.81 -6.19
C ILE A 587 -19.66 -12.68 -7.20
N LYS A 588 -19.66 -11.43 -6.77
CA LYS A 588 -19.78 -10.27 -7.65
C LYS A 588 -18.48 -9.91 -8.34
N ALA A 589 -17.35 -10.01 -7.62
CA ALA A 589 -16.06 -9.49 -8.07
C ALA A 589 -15.19 -10.54 -8.78
N ASP A 590 -15.36 -11.82 -8.47
CA ASP A 590 -14.54 -12.92 -9.01
C ASP A 590 -14.53 -12.94 -10.54
N PRO A 591 -13.37 -12.80 -11.21
CA PRO A 591 -13.29 -12.83 -12.67
C PRO A 591 -13.72 -14.19 -13.27
N ARG A 592 -13.60 -15.29 -12.51
CA ARG A 592 -14.04 -16.64 -12.93
C ARG A 592 -15.54 -16.75 -13.08
N LEU A 593 -16.30 -15.89 -12.40
CA LEU A 593 -17.76 -15.85 -12.44
C LEU A 593 -18.30 -14.74 -13.37
N ALA A 594 -17.41 -14.07 -14.13
CA ALA A 594 -17.78 -12.93 -14.97
C ALA A 594 -18.89 -13.26 -16.00
N SER A 595 -18.93 -14.50 -16.51
CA SER A 595 -19.96 -14.98 -17.47
C SER A 595 -21.38 -15.07 -16.89
N LEU A 596 -21.51 -14.99 -15.56
CA LEU A 596 -22.80 -15.06 -14.86
C LEU A 596 -23.35 -13.67 -14.51
N ARG A 597 -22.54 -12.62 -14.58
CA ARG A 597 -22.95 -11.25 -14.22
C ARG A 597 -24.09 -10.77 -15.11
N GLY A 598 -25.09 -10.14 -14.48
CA GLY A 598 -26.29 -9.67 -15.15
C GLY A 598 -27.36 -10.77 -15.44
N LEU A 599 -27.10 -12.01 -15.05
CA LEU A 599 -28.17 -13.03 -15.03
C LEU A 599 -29.07 -12.81 -13.80
N PRO A 600 -30.39 -12.89 -13.91
CA PRO A 600 -31.31 -12.59 -12.80
C PRO A 600 -31.06 -13.40 -11.53
N ARG A 601 -30.69 -14.68 -11.64
CA ARG A 601 -30.39 -15.56 -10.52
C ARG A 601 -29.08 -15.13 -9.84
N HIS A 602 -28.02 -14.82 -10.60
CA HIS A 602 -26.77 -14.29 -10.06
C HIS A 602 -27.00 -12.97 -9.34
N ASP A 603 -27.75 -12.04 -9.94
CA ASP A 603 -28.03 -10.74 -9.34
C ASP A 603 -28.89 -10.87 -8.06
N ALA A 604 -29.76 -11.90 -7.98
CA ALA A 604 -30.47 -12.21 -6.74
C ALA A 604 -29.52 -12.68 -5.62
N LEU A 605 -28.52 -13.51 -5.94
CA LEU A 605 -27.51 -13.97 -4.99
C LEU A 605 -26.63 -12.81 -4.51
N VAL A 606 -26.21 -11.92 -5.42
CA VAL A 606 -25.47 -10.70 -5.07
C VAL A 606 -26.25 -9.84 -4.06
N ARG A 607 -27.57 -9.66 -4.28
CA ARG A 607 -28.43 -8.95 -3.31
C ARG A 607 -28.58 -9.71 -2.00
N ARG A 608 -28.66 -11.05 -2.03
CA ARG A 608 -28.78 -11.89 -0.82
C ARG A 608 -27.59 -11.75 0.11
N ILE A 609 -26.39 -11.54 -0.43
CA ILE A 609 -25.19 -11.23 0.38
C ILE A 609 -25.03 -9.72 0.67
N GLY A 610 -26.05 -8.90 0.42
CA GLY A 610 -26.06 -7.47 0.75
C GLY A 610 -25.33 -6.56 -0.24
N LEU A 611 -24.87 -7.07 -1.40
CA LEU A 611 -24.20 -6.28 -2.43
C LEU A 611 -25.19 -5.78 -3.49
N THR A 612 -24.89 -4.65 -4.12
CA THR A 612 -25.63 -4.15 -5.27
C THR A 612 -25.13 -4.82 -6.56
N PRO A 613 -26.00 -5.43 -7.38
CA PRO A 613 -25.59 -5.99 -8.67
C PRO A 613 -24.92 -4.97 -9.57
N SER A 614 -23.99 -5.42 -10.42
CA SER A 614 -23.36 -4.57 -11.44
C SER A 614 -24.43 -4.07 -12.42
N ARG A 615 -24.46 -2.77 -12.71
CA ARG A 615 -25.26 -2.25 -13.84
C ARG A 615 -24.66 -2.82 -15.13
N ARG A 616 -25.53 -3.26 -16.05
CA ARG A 616 -25.14 -3.75 -17.39
C ARG A 616 -24.44 -2.67 -18.19
#